data_200268f226b71a2272be980cfca8da3a
#
_entry.id   200268f226b71a2272be980cfca8da3a
#
_cell.length_a   1.000
_cell.length_b   1.000
_cell.length_c   1.000
_cell.angle_alpha   90.00
_cell.angle_beta   90.00
_cell.angle_gamma   90.00
#
_symmetry.space_group_name_H-M   'P 1'
#
loop_
_entity.id
_entity.type
_entity.pdbx_description
1 polymer ?
#
loop_
_entity_poly.entity_id
_entity_poly.type
_entity_poly.pdbx_seq_one_letter_code
_entity_poly.pdbx_strand_id
1 'polypeptide(L)' 'MTKWIYKRLMFDILEIAEADFEAKLNRVGEEGWELVTMFDRERGGNSKECFFVFKREKQ' A
#
# COMPACT_ATOMS: atom_id res chain seq x y z
N MET A 1 7.41 -8.72 -24.11
CA MET A 1 7.69 -8.94 -22.67
C MET A 1 6.92 -7.95 -21.83
N THR A 2 6.23 -8.44 -20.83
CA THR A 2 5.46 -7.57 -19.92
C THR A 2 6.38 -6.74 -19.04
N LYS A 3 6.09 -5.46 -18.96
CA LYS A 3 6.83 -4.55 -18.09
C LYS A 3 5.90 -4.03 -17.01
N TRP A 4 6.44 -3.74 -15.85
CA TRP A 4 5.67 -3.34 -14.68
C TRP A 4 6.09 -1.98 -14.18
N ILE A 5 5.12 -1.24 -13.63
CA ILE A 5 5.38 -0.01 -12.90
C ILE A 5 5.06 -0.30 -11.44
N TYR A 6 5.90 0.19 -10.55
CA TYR A 6 5.72 -0.02 -9.11
C TYR A 6 5.50 1.30 -8.42
N LYS A 7 4.70 1.27 -7.36
CA LYS A 7 4.59 2.41 -6.47
C LYS A 7 4.47 1.95 -5.02
N ARG A 8 4.84 2.84 -4.13
CA ARG A 8 4.80 2.57 -2.70
C ARG A 8 3.90 3.61 -2.02
N LEU A 9 2.99 3.13 -1.18
CA LEU A 9 2.15 3.98 -0.36
C LEU A 9 2.47 3.70 1.10
N MET A 10 2.50 4.75 1.91
CA MET A 10 2.77 4.64 3.32
C MET A 10 1.50 4.94 4.12
N PHE A 11 1.18 4.06 5.07
CA PHE A 11 0.07 4.26 5.99
C PHE A 11 0.58 4.10 7.41
N ASP A 12 0.05 4.92 8.31
CA ASP A 12 0.32 4.76 9.72
C ASP A 12 -0.41 3.51 10.22
N ILE A 13 0.15 2.85 11.24
CA ILE A 13 -0.49 1.64 11.77
C ILE A 13 -1.92 1.91 12.24
N LEU A 14 -2.21 3.11 12.71
CA LEU A 14 -3.56 3.45 13.15
C LEU A 14 -4.52 3.56 11.97
N GLU A 15 -4.04 3.99 10.81
CA GLU A 15 -4.89 4.07 9.61
C GLU A 15 -5.32 2.69 9.14
N ILE A 16 -4.44 1.71 9.28
CA ILE A 16 -4.74 0.34 8.86
C ILE A 16 -5.88 -0.25 9.66
N ALA A 17 -5.98 0.15 10.93
CA ALA A 17 -7.02 -0.36 11.81
C ALA A 17 -8.37 0.34 11.63
N GLU A 18 -8.43 1.40 10.83
CA GLU A 18 -9.67 2.13 10.63
C GLU A 18 -10.64 1.37 9.73
N ALA A 19 -11.93 1.62 9.96
CA ALA A 19 -12.98 0.90 9.23
C ALA A 19 -12.96 1.18 7.72
N ASP A 20 -12.44 2.33 7.31
CA ASP A 20 -12.42 2.72 5.90
C ASP A 20 -11.14 2.33 5.17
N PHE A 21 -10.24 1.59 5.82
CA PHE A 21 -8.97 1.27 5.21
C PHE A 21 -9.14 0.44 3.94
N GLU A 22 -10.06 -0.53 3.96
CA GLU A 22 -10.29 -1.35 2.79
C GLU A 22 -10.80 -0.53 1.60
N ALA A 23 -11.58 0.50 1.87
CA ALA A 23 -12.03 1.39 0.82
C ALA A 23 -10.86 2.12 0.16
N LYS A 24 -9.84 2.47 0.95
CA LYS A 24 -8.64 3.09 0.41
C LYS A 24 -7.89 2.14 -0.50
N LEU A 25 -7.75 0.88 -0.08
CA LEU A 25 -7.10 -0.14 -0.91
C LEU A 25 -7.90 -0.42 -2.18
N ASN A 26 -9.21 -0.49 -2.07
CA ASN A 26 -10.05 -0.74 -3.22
C ASN A 26 -9.96 0.37 -4.27
N ARG A 27 -9.79 1.61 -3.81
CA ARG A 27 -9.59 2.73 -4.72
C ARG A 27 -8.31 2.56 -5.52
N VAL A 28 -7.24 2.10 -4.87
CA VAL A 28 -5.97 1.84 -5.54
C VAL A 28 -6.15 0.72 -6.56
N GLY A 29 -6.89 -0.32 -6.18
CA GLY A 29 -7.17 -1.44 -7.08
C GLY A 29 -7.97 -1.03 -8.30
N GLU A 30 -8.92 -0.09 -8.14
CA GLU A 30 -9.71 0.40 -9.26
C GLU A 30 -8.86 1.11 -10.30
N GLU A 31 -7.70 1.63 -9.90
CA GLU A 31 -6.76 2.25 -10.82
C GLU A 31 -5.85 1.24 -11.50
N GLY A 32 -6.10 -0.04 -11.28
CA GLY A 32 -5.33 -1.11 -11.91
C GLY A 32 -4.12 -1.59 -11.13
N TRP A 33 -3.93 -1.09 -9.91
CA TRP A 33 -2.80 -1.49 -9.10
C TRP A 33 -3.07 -2.77 -8.34
N GLU A 34 -2.07 -3.65 -8.30
CA GLU A 34 -2.13 -4.91 -7.57
C GLU A 34 -1.11 -4.87 -6.43
N LEU A 35 -1.55 -5.29 -5.26
CA LEU A 35 -0.65 -5.34 -4.10
C LEU A 35 0.38 -6.45 -4.27
N VAL A 36 1.65 -6.11 -4.14
CA VAL A 36 2.74 -7.06 -4.23
C VAL A 36 3.15 -7.53 -2.85
N THR A 37 3.39 -6.59 -1.95
CA THR A 37 3.85 -6.91 -0.61
C THR A 37 3.63 -5.71 0.31
N MET A 38 3.82 -5.96 1.59
CA MET A 38 3.71 -4.94 2.63
C MET A 38 4.80 -5.19 3.65
N PHE A 39 5.39 -4.13 4.16
CA PHE A 39 6.35 -4.24 5.26
C PHE A 39 6.18 -3.02 6.16
N ASP A 40 6.66 -3.14 7.39
CA ASP A 40 6.52 -2.06 8.35
C ASP A 40 7.85 -1.67 8.93
N ARG A 41 7.88 -0.48 9.53
CA ARG A 41 9.07 0.05 10.19
C ARG A 41 8.61 0.80 11.43
N GLU A 42 9.28 0.54 12.56
CA GLU A 42 9.00 1.26 13.79
C GLU A 42 9.68 2.62 13.76
N ARG A 43 8.96 3.61 14.27
CA ARG A 43 9.47 4.96 14.36
C ARG A 43 9.76 5.39 15.80
N GLY A 44 9.86 4.45 16.71
CA GLY A 44 10.03 4.76 18.10
C GLY A 44 8.67 4.92 18.81
N GLY A 45 8.62 4.62 20.09
CA GLY A 45 7.38 4.63 20.83
C GLY A 45 6.41 3.61 20.26
N ASN A 46 5.16 4.02 20.08
CA ASN A 46 4.11 3.15 19.58
C ASN A 46 3.75 3.40 18.12
N SER A 47 4.59 4.17 17.41
CA SER A 47 4.32 4.50 16.02
C SER A 47 4.98 3.53 15.07
N LYS A 48 4.24 3.13 14.04
CA LYS A 48 4.75 2.29 12.98
C LYS A 48 4.31 2.84 11.64
N GLU A 49 5.24 2.82 10.69
CA GLU A 49 4.93 3.15 9.31
C GLU A 49 4.78 1.85 8.55
N CYS A 50 3.69 1.73 7.80
CA CYS A 50 3.46 0.54 6.99
C CYS A 50 3.53 0.92 5.53
N PHE A 51 4.36 0.20 4.78
CA PHE A 51 4.58 0.48 3.37
C PHE A 51 3.93 -0.62 2.55
N PHE A 52 3.09 -0.20 1.61
CA PHE A 52 2.41 -1.12 0.71
C PHE A 52 2.97 -0.90 -0.68
N VAL A 53 3.49 -1.95 -1.28
CA VAL A 53 4.07 -1.89 -2.62
C VAL A 53 3.09 -2.48 -3.61
N PHE A 54 2.80 -1.70 -4.65
CA PHE A 54 1.87 -2.09 -5.69
C PHE A 54 2.57 -2.11 -7.04
N LYS A 55 1.99 -2.86 -7.96
CA LYS A 55 2.47 -2.88 -9.33
C LYS A 55 1.28 -2.82 -10.29
N ARG A 56 1.53 -2.38 -11.49
CA ARG A 56 0.59 -2.55 -12.58
C ARG A 56 1.35 -2.60 -13.88
N GLU A 57 0.74 -3.18 -14.87
CA GLU A 57 1.37 -3.34 -16.17
C GLU A 57 1.60 -1.99 -16.83
N LYS A 58 2.81 -1.81 -17.36
CA LYS A 58 3.16 -0.60 -18.07
C LYS A 58 2.63 -0.70 -19.49
N GLN A 59 1.89 0.30 -19.89
CA GLN A 59 1.33 0.35 -21.23
C GLN A 59 2.09 1.30 -22.14
#